data_df8d74021760654983d1fc57d3448f60
#
_entry.id   df8d74021760654983d1fc57d3448f60
#
_cell.length_a   1.000
_cell.length_b   1.000
_cell.length_c   1.000
_cell.angle_alpha   90.00
_cell.angle_beta   90.00
_cell.angle_gamma   90.00
#
_symmetry.space_group_name_H-M   'P 1'
#
loop_
_entity.id
_entity.type
_entity.pdbx_description
1 polymer ?
#
loop_
_entity_poly.entity_id
_entity_poly.type
_entity_poly.pdbx_seq_one_letter_code
_entity_poly.pdbx_strand_id
1 'polypeptide(L)'
;AYQAYYEHMPLRSFALPNSPKMQLYRRLTFGNLADFHILDTSQYRSDQPCDDNLKPRCPGALEPSQTMMGSEQEQWLFQGLDNSNARWNVIAQQTMMAQYDFDARPGAEVFNMDQWDGYVAARDRLLDFIQQRQPSNPVVITGDIHSNWVHDLKADFDNPASPTVATEFVGTSITSDFPTAFIEPVTAALPDNPHTKFFDGAFRGYVRCNLTRERWQSDYRVVSTILDPNATISTLASFVVENGQPGAEQL
;
A
#
# COMPACT_ATOMS: atom_id res chain seq x y z
N ALA A 1 9.58 -19.13 14.53
CA ALA A 1 8.51 -18.38 13.86
C ALA A 1 8.45 -18.73 12.37
N TYR A 2 9.50 -18.50 11.55
CA TYR A 2 9.47 -18.67 10.09
C TYR A 2 9.19 -20.09 9.62
N GLN A 3 9.66 -21.12 10.32
CA GLN A 3 9.32 -22.51 9.96
C GLN A 3 7.81 -22.75 10.07
N ALA A 4 7.18 -22.33 11.17
CA ALA A 4 5.74 -22.43 11.34
C ALA A 4 4.98 -21.65 10.25
N TYR A 5 5.44 -20.44 9.93
CA TYR A 5 4.88 -19.64 8.84
C TYR A 5 4.96 -20.37 7.49
N TYR A 6 6.11 -20.95 7.17
CA TYR A 6 6.30 -21.70 5.93
C TYR A 6 5.40 -22.95 5.86
N GLU A 7 5.27 -23.69 6.96
CA GLU A 7 4.48 -24.92 7.04
C GLU A 7 2.97 -24.68 6.93
N HIS A 8 2.50 -23.50 7.36
CA HIS A 8 1.07 -23.16 7.39
C HIS A 8 0.62 -22.19 6.27
N MET A 9 1.55 -21.63 5.51
CA MET A 9 1.25 -20.71 4.41
C MET A 9 1.56 -21.36 3.06
N PRO A 10 0.79 -21.10 1.99
CA PRO A 10 1.00 -21.67 0.67
C PRO A 10 2.21 -21.07 -0.05
N LEU A 11 3.38 -21.19 0.56
CA LEU A 11 4.63 -20.65 0.04
C LEU A 11 5.34 -21.68 -0.86
N ARG A 12 6.13 -21.17 -1.80
CA ARG A 12 6.94 -22.01 -2.69
C ARG A 12 8.25 -22.42 -2.01
N SER A 13 8.88 -23.47 -2.51
CA SER A 13 10.12 -24.05 -1.95
C SER A 13 11.30 -23.09 -1.82
N PHE A 14 11.37 -22.03 -2.65
CA PHE A 14 12.43 -21.03 -2.52
C PHE A 14 12.33 -20.21 -1.22
N ALA A 15 11.13 -20.14 -0.62
CA ALA A 15 10.89 -19.44 0.65
C ALA A 15 11.16 -20.35 1.87
N LEU A 16 11.68 -21.54 1.68
CA LEU A 16 12.05 -22.42 2.81
C LEU A 16 13.05 -21.70 3.72
N PRO A 17 12.74 -21.53 5.02
CA PRO A 17 13.62 -20.84 5.93
C PRO A 17 15.00 -21.52 6.00
N ASN A 18 16.03 -20.74 5.86
CA ASN A 18 17.40 -21.15 6.06
C ASN A 18 18.03 -20.24 7.12
N SER A 19 18.17 -20.70 8.36
CA SER A 19 18.59 -19.86 9.49
C SER A 19 17.48 -18.90 9.98
N PRO A 20 17.77 -17.83 10.75
CA PRO A 20 16.79 -16.85 11.19
C PRO A 20 16.25 -15.92 10.06
N LYS A 21 16.64 -16.15 8.80
CA LYS A 21 16.17 -15.37 7.64
C LYS A 21 15.30 -16.23 6.73
N MET A 22 14.33 -15.60 6.10
CA MET A 22 13.43 -16.19 5.13
C MET A 22 13.27 -15.26 3.93
N GLN A 23 13.50 -15.77 2.71
CA GLN A 23 13.29 -14.99 1.48
C GLN A 23 11.79 -14.91 1.17
N LEU A 24 11.16 -13.78 1.43
CA LEU A 24 9.74 -13.56 1.17
C LEU A 24 9.49 -12.69 -0.06
N TYR A 25 10.28 -11.64 -0.29
CA TYR A 25 10.10 -10.81 -1.47
C TYR A 25 10.40 -11.60 -2.75
N ARG A 26 9.56 -11.43 -3.75
CA ARG A 26 9.59 -12.21 -4.98
C ARG A 26 8.84 -11.53 -6.12
N ARG A 27 9.04 -12.01 -7.34
CA ARG A 27 8.29 -11.58 -8.53
C ARG A 27 7.43 -12.72 -9.06
N LEU A 28 6.20 -12.37 -9.47
CA LEU A 28 5.29 -13.26 -10.18
C LEU A 28 4.86 -12.56 -11.47
N THR A 29 5.04 -13.24 -12.60
CA THR A 29 4.73 -12.70 -13.93
C THR A 29 3.52 -13.41 -14.53
N PHE A 30 2.56 -12.65 -15.02
CA PHE A 30 1.39 -13.15 -15.77
C PHE A 30 1.49 -12.73 -17.23
N GLY A 31 2.33 -13.44 -17.99
CA GLY A 31 2.64 -13.12 -19.38
C GLY A 31 3.15 -11.67 -19.52
N ASN A 32 2.60 -10.92 -20.45
CA ASN A 32 2.87 -9.50 -20.60
C ASN A 32 1.72 -8.61 -20.07
N LEU A 33 0.80 -9.19 -19.30
CA LEU A 33 -0.30 -8.45 -18.70
C LEU A 33 0.12 -7.81 -17.38
N ALA A 34 0.73 -8.55 -16.46
CA ALA A 34 1.09 -8.03 -15.16
C ALA A 34 2.35 -8.67 -14.57
N ASP A 35 3.22 -7.84 -14.00
CA ASP A 35 4.33 -8.23 -13.13
C ASP A 35 4.03 -7.80 -11.70
N PHE A 36 4.02 -8.77 -10.78
CA PHE A 36 3.82 -8.53 -9.35
C PHE A 36 5.17 -8.55 -8.63
N HIS A 37 5.56 -7.44 -8.07
CA HIS A 37 6.70 -7.28 -7.17
C HIS A 37 6.18 -7.36 -5.74
N ILE A 38 6.29 -8.55 -5.14
CA ILE A 38 5.81 -8.80 -3.77
C ILE A 38 6.94 -8.47 -2.81
N LEU A 39 6.72 -7.47 -1.97
CA LEU A 39 7.72 -6.96 -1.03
C LEU A 39 7.62 -7.65 0.34
N ASP A 40 8.66 -7.46 1.11
CA ASP A 40 8.73 -7.74 2.54
C ASP A 40 9.17 -6.45 3.25
N THR A 41 8.19 -5.73 3.78
CA THR A 41 8.40 -4.47 4.49
C THR A 41 8.53 -4.67 6.01
N SER A 42 8.75 -5.90 6.48
CA SER A 42 8.87 -6.23 7.90
C SER A 42 10.27 -6.68 8.29
N GLN A 43 10.89 -7.64 7.55
CA GLN A 43 12.18 -8.20 7.93
C GLN A 43 13.37 -7.23 7.73
N TYR A 44 13.23 -6.29 6.81
CA TYR A 44 14.33 -5.46 6.30
C TYR A 44 14.21 -3.99 6.65
N ARG A 45 13.09 -3.58 7.23
CA ARG A 45 12.88 -2.18 7.59
C ARG A 45 13.72 -1.77 8.81
N SER A 46 14.07 -0.50 8.87
CA SER A 46 14.60 0.12 10.07
C SER A 46 13.55 0.11 11.19
N ASP A 47 13.99 0.24 12.43
CA ASP A 47 13.06 0.44 13.55
C ASP A 47 12.20 1.69 13.30
N GLN A 48 10.96 1.66 13.78
CA GLN A 48 10.02 2.76 13.64
C GLN A 48 10.58 4.04 14.30
N PRO A 49 10.61 5.15 13.57
CA PRO A 49 11.07 6.42 14.13
C PRO A 49 10.02 7.04 15.06
N CYS A 50 10.39 8.11 15.78
CA CYS A 50 9.51 8.94 16.57
C CYS A 50 8.74 8.19 17.68
N ASP A 51 9.30 7.10 18.21
CA ASP A 51 8.67 6.20 19.20
C ASP A 51 7.39 5.51 18.69
N ASP A 52 7.28 5.28 17.36
CA ASP A 52 6.17 4.58 16.73
C ASP A 52 4.78 5.27 16.89
N ASN A 53 3.71 4.60 16.43
CA ASN A 53 2.32 5.05 16.53
C ASN A 53 2.00 6.36 15.76
N LEU A 54 0.86 6.96 16.08
CA LEU A 54 0.42 8.25 15.54
C LEU A 54 1.18 9.39 16.24
N LYS A 55 2.06 10.07 15.51
CA LYS A 55 2.94 11.12 16.01
C LYS A 55 3.16 12.23 14.97
N PRO A 56 3.50 13.45 15.41
CA PRO A 56 4.17 14.40 14.52
C PRO A 56 5.47 13.83 13.97
N ARG A 57 5.83 14.17 12.74
CA ARG A 57 7.13 13.78 12.19
C ARG A 57 8.29 14.33 13.04
N CYS A 58 9.22 13.47 13.33
CA CYS A 58 10.50 13.85 13.95
C CYS A 58 11.62 13.72 12.89
N PRO A 59 12.83 14.26 13.15
CA PRO A 59 13.94 14.11 12.21
C PRO A 59 14.24 12.68 11.81
N GLY A 60 13.99 11.70 12.69
CA GLY A 60 14.17 10.28 12.38
C GLY A 60 13.35 9.78 11.20
N ALA A 61 12.12 10.24 11.02
CA ALA A 61 11.27 9.86 9.89
C ALA A 61 11.78 10.40 8.53
N LEU A 62 12.60 11.44 8.56
CA LEU A 62 13.17 12.10 7.38
C LEU A 62 14.61 11.65 7.06
N GLU A 63 15.21 10.81 7.91
CA GLU A 63 16.59 10.39 7.74
C GLU A 63 16.77 9.58 6.44
N PRO A 64 17.72 9.96 5.56
CA PRO A 64 17.97 9.25 4.30
C PRO A 64 18.36 7.79 4.47
N SER A 65 18.89 7.40 5.62
CA SER A 65 19.27 6.02 5.97
C SER A 65 18.08 5.15 6.39
N GLN A 66 16.95 5.74 6.72
CA GLN A 66 15.73 4.98 7.01
C GLN A 66 15.26 4.23 5.77
N THR A 67 14.90 2.97 5.98
CA THR A 67 14.47 2.10 4.90
C THR A 67 13.28 1.25 5.30
N MET A 68 12.33 1.09 4.39
CA MET A 68 11.20 0.17 4.52
C MET A 68 11.55 -1.24 4.00
N MET A 69 12.50 -1.37 3.09
CA MET A 69 12.77 -2.60 2.36
C MET A 69 14.20 -3.12 2.50
N GLY A 70 15.11 -2.30 3.04
CA GLY A 70 16.54 -2.55 2.94
C GLY A 70 17.07 -2.29 1.51
N SER A 71 18.37 -2.01 1.40
CA SER A 71 18.98 -1.60 0.12
C SER A 71 18.95 -2.68 -0.96
N GLU A 72 19.10 -3.96 -0.58
CA GLU A 72 19.12 -5.06 -1.54
C GLU A 72 17.74 -5.25 -2.19
N GLN A 73 16.67 -5.23 -1.39
CA GLN A 73 15.31 -5.36 -1.91
C GLN A 73 14.88 -4.12 -2.70
N GLU A 74 15.28 -2.91 -2.27
CA GLU A 74 15.03 -1.67 -3.00
C GLU A 74 15.65 -1.72 -4.40
N GLN A 75 16.92 -2.11 -4.52
CA GLN A 75 17.59 -2.29 -5.81
C GLN A 75 16.93 -3.37 -6.67
N TRP A 76 16.55 -4.49 -6.07
CA TRP A 76 15.84 -5.56 -6.76
C TRP A 76 14.48 -5.10 -7.31
N LEU A 77 13.74 -4.28 -6.54
CA LEU A 77 12.48 -3.68 -6.98
C LEU A 77 12.71 -2.74 -8.17
N PHE A 78 13.66 -1.80 -8.05
CA PHE A 78 13.97 -0.84 -9.10
C PHE A 78 14.41 -1.52 -10.40
N GLN A 79 15.30 -2.50 -10.32
CA GLN A 79 15.69 -3.30 -11.48
C GLN A 79 14.49 -4.04 -12.09
N GLY A 80 13.58 -4.50 -11.27
CA GLY A 80 12.39 -5.19 -11.71
C GLY A 80 11.43 -4.29 -12.47
N LEU A 81 11.16 -3.12 -11.94
CA LEU A 81 10.30 -2.12 -12.59
C LEU A 81 10.92 -1.60 -13.89
N ASP A 82 12.23 -1.37 -13.91
CA ASP A 82 12.96 -0.86 -15.07
C ASP A 82 13.04 -1.85 -16.24
N ASN A 83 13.08 -3.14 -15.94
CA ASN A 83 13.17 -4.20 -16.94
C ASN A 83 11.82 -4.85 -17.28
N SER A 84 10.73 -4.43 -16.68
CA SER A 84 9.42 -5.00 -16.93
C SER A 84 8.88 -4.59 -18.29
N ASN A 85 8.36 -5.58 -19.02
CA ASN A 85 7.60 -5.37 -20.27
C ASN A 85 6.09 -5.61 -20.05
N ALA A 86 5.66 -5.76 -18.82
CA ALA A 86 4.26 -5.97 -18.50
C ALA A 86 3.43 -4.69 -18.68
N ARG A 87 2.14 -4.86 -18.95
CA ARG A 87 1.20 -3.74 -19.04
C ARG A 87 0.99 -3.09 -17.66
N TRP A 88 0.89 -3.90 -16.61
CA TRP A 88 0.69 -3.46 -15.24
C TRP A 88 1.87 -3.88 -14.37
N ASN A 89 2.46 -2.94 -13.66
CA ASN A 89 3.50 -3.19 -12.67
C ASN A 89 2.91 -3.07 -11.28
N VAL A 90 2.73 -4.20 -10.61
CA VAL A 90 2.05 -4.26 -9.32
C VAL A 90 3.07 -4.37 -8.19
N ILE A 91 3.06 -3.41 -7.29
CA ILE A 91 3.83 -3.46 -6.05
C ILE A 91 2.90 -3.96 -4.95
N ALA A 92 3.05 -5.24 -4.57
CA ALA A 92 2.27 -5.85 -3.50
C ALA A 92 3.06 -5.78 -2.20
N GLN A 93 2.55 -5.02 -1.23
CA GLN A 93 3.28 -4.74 0.00
C GLN A 93 2.34 -4.65 1.20
N GLN A 94 2.88 -4.51 2.41
CA GLN A 94 2.11 -4.71 3.63
C GLN A 94 1.43 -3.41 4.10
N THR A 95 2.17 -2.31 4.24
CA THR A 95 1.76 -1.10 4.96
C THR A 95 1.40 0.04 4.01
N MET A 96 0.47 0.92 4.39
CA MET A 96 0.00 2.02 3.56
C MET A 96 1.15 2.94 3.11
N MET A 97 1.25 3.17 1.79
CA MET A 97 2.32 3.96 1.19
C MET A 97 1.97 5.44 1.09
N ALA A 98 0.73 5.76 0.80
CA ALA A 98 0.29 7.14 0.70
C ALA A 98 0.52 7.88 2.02
N GLN A 99 0.91 9.14 1.92
CA GLN A 99 0.91 10.02 3.07
C GLN A 99 -0.53 10.22 3.56
N TYR A 100 -0.72 10.22 4.88
CA TYR A 100 -1.99 10.59 5.46
C TYR A 100 -1.80 11.36 6.77
N ASP A 101 -2.19 12.63 6.76
CA ASP A 101 -2.27 13.42 7.98
C ASP A 101 -3.57 13.10 8.71
N PHE A 102 -3.45 12.55 9.91
CA PHE A 102 -4.57 12.14 10.76
C PHE A 102 -5.13 13.30 11.61
N ASP A 103 -4.52 14.50 11.56
CA ASP A 103 -4.93 15.64 12.38
C ASP A 103 -5.62 16.72 11.53
N ALA A 104 -6.95 16.81 11.64
CA ALA A 104 -7.75 17.81 10.94
C ALA A 104 -7.63 19.25 11.53
N ARG A 105 -6.79 19.46 12.56
CA ARG A 105 -6.61 20.78 13.16
C ARG A 105 -5.61 21.61 12.36
N PRO A 106 -5.95 22.85 11.99
CA PRO A 106 -5.05 23.69 11.21
C PRO A 106 -3.65 23.86 11.85
N GLY A 107 -2.61 23.53 11.09
CA GLY A 107 -1.22 23.67 11.52
C GLY A 107 -0.71 22.60 12.48
N ALA A 108 -1.50 21.56 12.75
CA ALA A 108 -1.06 20.33 13.38
C ALA A 108 -0.90 19.26 12.29
N GLU A 109 0.03 18.36 12.47
CA GLU A 109 0.28 17.22 11.58
C GLU A 109 0.56 15.98 12.42
N VAL A 110 -0.14 14.89 12.15
CA VAL A 110 0.06 13.60 12.81
C VAL A 110 0.04 12.48 11.78
N PHE A 111 1.10 11.70 11.75
CA PHE A 111 1.30 10.63 10.80
C PHE A 111 1.48 9.28 11.52
N ASN A 112 1.22 8.19 10.83
CA ASN A 112 1.46 6.86 11.36
C ASN A 112 2.90 6.41 11.09
N MET A 113 3.73 6.38 12.14
CA MET A 113 5.16 6.05 12.03
C MET A 113 5.43 4.57 11.70
N ASP A 114 4.44 3.70 11.83
CA ASP A 114 4.54 2.29 11.41
C ASP A 114 4.31 2.10 9.90
N GLN A 115 3.70 3.07 9.23
CA GLN A 115 3.46 3.11 7.79
C GLN A 115 4.63 3.82 7.06
N TRP A 116 4.51 4.01 5.75
CA TRP A 116 5.56 4.71 4.96
C TRP A 116 5.76 6.17 5.38
N ASP A 117 4.84 6.74 6.14
CA ASP A 117 5.02 8.08 6.72
C ASP A 117 6.14 8.17 7.76
N GLY A 118 6.52 7.04 8.38
CA GLY A 118 7.72 6.94 9.19
C GLY A 118 9.01 6.77 8.37
N TYR A 119 8.92 6.57 7.06
CA TYR A 119 10.04 6.26 6.17
C TYR A 119 10.03 7.14 4.93
N VAL A 120 9.86 8.45 5.13
CA VAL A 120 9.64 9.45 4.07
C VAL A 120 10.70 9.37 2.97
N ALA A 121 11.98 9.37 3.33
CA ALA A 121 13.06 9.30 2.36
C ALA A 121 13.06 8.01 1.51
N ALA A 122 12.60 6.88 2.08
CA ALA A 122 12.45 5.62 1.33
C ALA A 122 11.25 5.67 0.39
N ARG A 123 10.13 6.26 0.81
CA ARG A 123 8.96 6.51 -0.03
C ARG A 123 9.32 7.42 -1.20
N ASP A 124 9.94 8.54 -0.91
CA ASP A 124 10.30 9.54 -1.92
C ASP A 124 11.23 8.94 -2.97
N ARG A 125 12.27 8.17 -2.57
CA ARG A 125 13.14 7.45 -3.53
C ARG A 125 12.36 6.53 -4.47
N LEU A 126 11.34 5.82 -3.98
CA LEU A 126 10.52 4.93 -4.81
C LEU A 126 9.60 5.73 -5.75
N LEU A 127 8.94 6.77 -5.26
CA LEU A 127 8.04 7.60 -6.07
C LEU A 127 8.81 8.43 -7.11
N ASP A 128 9.97 8.97 -6.74
CA ASP A 128 10.90 9.62 -7.68
C ASP A 128 11.38 8.65 -8.76
N PHE A 129 11.73 7.42 -8.39
CA PHE A 129 12.11 6.40 -9.37
C PHE A 129 10.96 6.14 -10.35
N ILE A 130 9.72 5.96 -9.85
CA ILE A 130 8.54 5.76 -10.70
C ILE A 130 8.32 6.95 -11.61
N GLN A 131 8.44 8.18 -11.10
CA GLN A 131 8.28 9.41 -11.89
C GLN A 131 9.33 9.51 -13.00
N GLN A 132 10.58 9.20 -12.70
CA GLN A 132 11.71 9.35 -13.64
C GLN A 132 11.75 8.23 -14.68
N ARG A 133 11.48 6.99 -14.28
CA ARG A 133 11.60 5.80 -15.14
C ARG A 133 10.29 5.45 -15.85
N GLN A 134 9.15 5.92 -15.35
CA GLN A 134 7.83 5.74 -15.93
C GLN A 134 7.50 4.26 -16.27
N PRO A 135 7.65 3.32 -15.32
CA PRO A 135 7.21 1.96 -15.56
C PRO A 135 5.73 1.95 -15.97
N SER A 136 5.34 1.00 -16.81
CA SER A 136 3.97 0.95 -17.34
C SER A 136 2.97 0.69 -16.21
N ASN A 137 2.01 1.60 -16.02
CA ASN A 137 0.87 1.50 -15.12
C ASN A 137 1.22 0.94 -13.72
N PRO A 138 1.97 1.66 -12.90
CA PRO A 138 2.29 1.20 -11.56
C PRO A 138 1.06 1.27 -10.65
N VAL A 139 0.77 0.15 -9.98
CA VAL A 139 -0.31 0.02 -9.00
C VAL A 139 0.25 -0.59 -7.73
N VAL A 140 -0.07 -0.01 -6.58
CA VAL A 140 0.29 -0.54 -5.26
C VAL A 140 -0.94 -1.22 -4.66
N ILE A 141 -0.77 -2.43 -4.14
CA ILE A 141 -1.80 -3.14 -3.39
C ILE A 141 -1.31 -3.41 -1.98
N THR A 142 -2.14 -3.06 -1.01
CA THR A 142 -1.77 -2.94 0.41
C THR A 142 -2.84 -3.54 1.32
N GLY A 143 -2.48 -3.84 2.56
CA GLY A 143 -3.37 -4.29 3.62
C GLY A 143 -3.05 -3.63 4.96
N ASP A 144 -2.96 -4.43 6.04
CA ASP A 144 -2.48 -4.10 7.38
C ASP A 144 -3.38 -3.17 8.22
N ILE A 145 -3.76 -2.02 7.71
CA ILE A 145 -4.43 -0.95 8.47
C ILE A 145 -5.91 -1.26 8.83
N HIS A 146 -6.42 -2.43 8.45
CA HIS A 146 -7.77 -2.93 8.75
C HIS A 146 -8.94 -2.05 8.25
N SER A 147 -8.70 -1.20 7.29
CA SER A 147 -9.69 -0.32 6.64
C SER A 147 -9.46 -0.26 5.13
N ASN A 148 -10.47 0.21 4.40
CA ASN A 148 -10.42 0.32 2.95
C ASN A 148 -10.00 1.72 2.55
N TRP A 149 -9.04 1.83 1.58
CA TRP A 149 -8.62 3.13 1.05
C TRP A 149 -8.30 3.06 -0.43
N VAL A 150 -8.42 4.20 -1.08
CA VAL A 150 -7.90 4.45 -2.43
C VAL A 150 -7.11 5.75 -2.41
N HIS A 151 -5.87 5.70 -2.88
CA HIS A 151 -5.01 6.88 -2.94
C HIS A 151 -4.41 7.06 -4.34
N ASP A 152 -4.34 8.30 -4.76
CA ASP A 152 -3.45 8.73 -5.84
C ASP A 152 -2.06 8.98 -5.23
N LEU A 153 -1.08 8.15 -5.58
CA LEU A 153 0.29 8.36 -5.10
C LEU A 153 0.93 9.51 -5.88
N LYS A 154 1.22 10.57 -5.15
CA LYS A 154 1.86 11.78 -5.68
C LYS A 154 3.37 11.61 -5.70
N ALA A 155 4.05 12.17 -6.68
CA ALA A 155 5.52 12.21 -6.68
C ALA A 155 6.06 12.99 -5.46
N ASP A 156 5.35 14.01 -5.04
CA ASP A 156 5.61 14.83 -3.85
C ASP A 156 4.28 15.16 -3.19
N PHE A 157 4.03 14.63 -2.00
CA PHE A 157 2.78 14.83 -1.27
C PHE A 157 2.65 16.23 -0.67
N ASP A 158 3.76 16.91 -0.43
CA ASP A 158 3.78 18.25 0.13
C ASP A 158 3.51 19.34 -0.95
N ASN A 159 3.50 18.93 -2.23
CA ASN A 159 3.19 19.79 -3.36
C ASN A 159 1.85 19.40 -4.01
N PRO A 160 0.77 20.17 -3.80
CA PRO A 160 -0.54 19.87 -4.38
C PRO A 160 -0.55 19.78 -5.93
N ALA A 161 0.39 20.47 -6.60
CA ALA A 161 0.54 20.44 -8.06
C ALA A 161 1.38 19.25 -8.56
N SER A 162 1.93 18.44 -7.66
CA SER A 162 2.72 17.26 -8.01
C SER A 162 1.88 16.25 -8.80
N PRO A 163 2.43 15.63 -9.86
CA PRO A 163 1.69 14.63 -10.62
C PRO A 163 1.40 13.37 -9.79
N THR A 164 0.29 12.72 -10.10
CA THR A 164 0.04 11.34 -9.68
C THR A 164 0.92 10.41 -10.50
N VAL A 165 1.68 9.54 -9.82
CA VAL A 165 2.63 8.62 -10.47
C VAL A 165 2.22 7.15 -10.36
N ALA A 166 1.37 6.83 -9.40
CA ALA A 166 0.81 5.49 -9.20
C ALA A 166 -0.54 5.57 -8.48
N THR A 167 -1.21 4.45 -8.33
CA THR A 167 -2.45 4.34 -7.54
C THR A 167 -2.26 3.27 -6.47
N GLU A 168 -2.70 3.54 -5.24
CA GLU A 168 -2.71 2.56 -4.15
C GLU A 168 -4.13 2.15 -3.81
N PHE A 169 -4.34 0.83 -3.73
CA PHE A 169 -5.55 0.19 -3.23
C PHE A 169 -5.25 -0.54 -1.94
N VAL A 170 -5.83 -0.08 -0.83
CA VAL A 170 -5.69 -0.70 0.49
C VAL A 170 -6.94 -1.49 0.80
N GLY A 171 -6.77 -2.79 1.05
CA GLY A 171 -7.85 -3.69 1.44
C GLY A 171 -7.99 -3.79 2.95
N THR A 172 -9.23 -3.81 3.42
CA THR A 172 -9.54 -4.06 4.83
C THR A 172 -9.18 -5.48 5.27
N SER A 173 -9.30 -5.76 6.56
CA SER A 173 -9.18 -7.10 7.14
C SER A 173 -10.38 -7.99 6.81
N ILE A 174 -10.20 -9.31 6.96
CA ILE A 174 -11.29 -10.29 6.86
C ILE A 174 -12.16 -10.27 8.12
N THR A 175 -11.55 -10.21 9.31
CA THR A 175 -12.23 -10.33 10.60
C THR A 175 -11.72 -9.37 11.67
N SER A 176 -10.50 -8.85 11.56
CA SER A 176 -9.93 -7.94 12.55
C SER A 176 -10.63 -6.57 12.50
N ASP A 177 -10.86 -5.98 13.65
CA ASP A 177 -11.52 -4.69 13.74
C ASP A 177 -10.61 -3.53 13.38
N PHE A 178 -11.19 -2.51 12.75
CA PHE A 178 -10.69 -1.14 12.78
C PHE A 178 -11.41 -0.42 13.92
N PRO A 179 -10.72 0.23 14.86
CA PRO A 179 -11.38 0.84 16.02
C PRO A 179 -12.35 1.93 15.57
N THR A 180 -13.64 1.78 15.92
CA THR A 180 -14.70 2.71 15.49
C THR A 180 -14.46 4.16 15.91
N ALA A 181 -13.74 4.37 17.01
CA ALA A 181 -13.36 5.70 17.49
C ALA A 181 -12.44 6.47 16.53
N PHE A 182 -11.76 5.77 15.59
CA PHE A 182 -10.92 6.42 14.58
C PHE A 182 -11.66 6.77 13.29
N ILE A 183 -12.86 6.26 13.05
CA ILE A 183 -13.60 6.50 11.80
C ILE A 183 -13.90 7.99 11.62
N GLU A 184 -14.45 8.65 12.63
CA GLU A 184 -14.78 10.06 12.56
C GLU A 184 -13.53 10.97 12.41
N PRO A 185 -12.48 10.84 13.25
CA PRO A 185 -11.26 11.61 13.08
C PRO A 185 -10.61 11.45 11.69
N VAL A 186 -10.51 10.22 11.19
CA VAL A 186 -10.00 9.97 9.84
C VAL A 186 -10.87 10.63 8.79
N THR A 187 -12.18 10.49 8.87
CA THR A 187 -13.11 11.13 7.91
C THR A 187 -12.99 12.66 7.94
N ALA A 188 -12.81 13.25 9.12
CA ALA A 188 -12.65 14.69 9.28
C ALA A 188 -11.34 15.22 8.64
N ALA A 189 -10.29 14.40 8.57
CA ALA A 189 -9.01 14.75 7.99
C ALA A 189 -8.94 14.57 6.46
N LEU A 190 -9.94 13.94 5.82
CA LEU A 190 -9.95 13.72 4.35
C LEU A 190 -9.75 15.01 3.52
N PRO A 191 -10.34 16.17 3.87
CA PRO A 191 -10.13 17.41 3.11
C PRO A 191 -8.67 17.87 3.06
N ASP A 192 -7.87 17.55 4.07
CA ASP A 192 -6.44 17.89 4.15
C ASP A 192 -5.55 16.88 3.41
N ASN A 193 -6.15 15.76 2.96
CA ASN A 193 -5.51 14.68 2.21
C ASN A 193 -6.17 14.49 0.82
N PRO A 194 -6.12 15.48 -0.10
CA PRO A 194 -6.90 15.48 -1.35
C PRO A 194 -6.52 14.37 -2.34
N HIS A 195 -5.39 13.72 -2.17
CA HIS A 195 -4.97 12.54 -2.92
C HIS A 195 -5.66 11.25 -2.45
N THR A 196 -6.34 11.28 -1.29
CA THR A 196 -7.17 10.18 -0.81
C THR A 196 -8.55 10.26 -1.45
N LYS A 197 -8.86 9.28 -2.30
CA LYS A 197 -10.12 9.22 -3.06
C LYS A 197 -11.24 8.52 -2.32
N PHE A 198 -10.89 7.63 -1.38
CA PHE A 198 -11.86 6.83 -0.66
C PHE A 198 -11.30 6.36 0.67
N PHE A 199 -12.18 6.31 1.66
CA PHE A 199 -11.95 5.68 2.96
C PHE A 199 -13.22 4.99 3.46
N ASP A 200 -13.06 3.79 4.00
CA ASP A 200 -14.08 3.10 4.80
C ASP A 200 -13.42 2.29 5.90
N GLY A 201 -13.75 2.60 7.15
CA GLY A 201 -13.31 1.87 8.34
C GLY A 201 -14.37 0.93 8.92
N ALA A 202 -15.60 0.93 8.38
CA ALA A 202 -16.73 0.24 8.97
C ALA A 202 -16.84 -1.23 8.58
N PHE A 203 -16.54 -1.57 7.34
CA PHE A 203 -16.78 -2.91 6.80
C PHE A 203 -15.52 -3.78 6.74
N ARG A 204 -15.73 -5.10 6.79
CA ARG A 204 -14.72 -6.14 6.58
C ARG A 204 -14.95 -6.82 5.24
N GLY A 205 -13.89 -7.34 4.64
CA GLY A 205 -14.02 -7.96 3.32
C GLY A 205 -12.69 -8.10 2.57
N TYR A 206 -12.72 -7.87 1.26
CA TYR A 206 -11.55 -7.98 0.39
C TYR A 206 -11.69 -7.08 -0.85
N VAL A 207 -10.58 -6.79 -1.50
CA VAL A 207 -10.58 -6.11 -2.80
C VAL A 207 -10.44 -7.14 -3.91
N ARG A 208 -11.36 -7.11 -4.88
CA ARG A 208 -11.29 -7.92 -6.09
C ARG A 208 -10.76 -7.06 -7.24
N CYS A 209 -9.59 -7.43 -7.77
CA CYS A 209 -8.98 -6.74 -8.89
C CYS A 209 -9.23 -7.50 -10.20
N ASN A 210 -9.75 -6.82 -11.21
CA ASN A 210 -9.93 -7.32 -12.57
C ASN A 210 -9.03 -6.52 -13.51
N LEU A 211 -8.14 -7.21 -14.21
CA LEU A 211 -7.15 -6.61 -15.08
C LEU A 211 -7.43 -6.97 -16.54
N THR A 212 -7.43 -5.95 -17.38
CA THR A 212 -7.31 -6.08 -18.84
C THR A 212 -6.09 -5.30 -19.34
N ARG A 213 -5.86 -5.25 -20.63
CA ARG A 213 -4.79 -4.41 -21.18
C ARG A 213 -5.12 -2.93 -21.14
N GLU A 214 -6.42 -2.61 -21.09
CA GLU A 214 -6.96 -1.26 -21.16
C GLU A 214 -7.16 -0.65 -19.77
N ARG A 215 -7.54 -1.46 -18.78
CA ARG A 215 -7.86 -0.95 -17.44
C ARG A 215 -7.63 -1.95 -16.32
N TRP A 216 -7.39 -1.43 -15.15
CA TRP A 216 -7.43 -2.10 -13.85
C TRP A 216 -8.71 -1.68 -13.13
N GLN A 217 -9.55 -2.61 -12.69
CA GLN A 217 -10.72 -2.34 -11.87
C GLN A 217 -10.57 -3.01 -10.51
N SER A 218 -10.78 -2.23 -9.43
CA SER A 218 -10.80 -2.69 -8.04
C SER A 218 -12.20 -2.55 -7.46
N ASP A 219 -12.81 -3.68 -7.06
CA ASP A 219 -14.11 -3.72 -6.39
C ASP A 219 -13.89 -4.03 -4.90
N TYR A 220 -14.31 -3.13 -4.02
CA TYR A 220 -14.30 -3.32 -2.58
C TYR A 220 -15.50 -4.17 -2.18
N ARG A 221 -15.24 -5.45 -1.95
CA ARG A 221 -16.25 -6.45 -1.61
C ARG A 221 -16.34 -6.60 -0.11
N VAL A 222 -17.50 -6.31 0.47
CA VAL A 222 -17.68 -6.28 1.92
C VAL A 222 -18.78 -7.23 2.37
N VAL A 223 -18.65 -7.77 3.58
CA VAL A 223 -19.67 -8.56 4.24
C VAL A 223 -20.56 -7.67 5.10
N SER A 224 -21.85 -8.01 5.19
CA SER A 224 -22.80 -7.26 6.02
C SER A 224 -22.47 -7.33 7.52
N THR A 225 -21.84 -8.41 7.96
CA THR A 225 -21.31 -8.61 9.33
C THR A 225 -20.34 -9.78 9.33
N ILE A 226 -19.39 -9.76 10.26
CA ILE A 226 -18.47 -10.88 10.52
C ILE A 226 -19.00 -11.83 11.60
N LEU A 227 -20.16 -11.53 12.19
CA LEU A 227 -20.72 -12.28 13.33
C LEU A 227 -21.76 -13.35 12.92
N ASP A 228 -22.16 -13.36 11.64
CA ASP A 228 -23.13 -14.31 11.08
C ASP A 228 -22.53 -15.09 9.91
N PRO A 229 -22.46 -16.42 9.96
CA PRO A 229 -21.96 -17.23 8.85
C PRO A 229 -22.83 -17.12 7.58
N ASN A 230 -24.06 -16.61 7.69
CA ASN A 230 -24.97 -16.34 6.56
C ASN A 230 -24.90 -14.89 6.08
N ALA A 231 -23.90 -14.12 6.50
CA ALA A 231 -23.72 -12.74 6.06
C ALA A 231 -23.65 -12.64 4.51
N THR A 232 -24.26 -11.59 3.98
CA THR A 232 -24.24 -11.32 2.55
C THR A 232 -23.00 -10.54 2.14
N ILE A 233 -22.57 -10.73 0.88
CA ILE A 233 -21.47 -9.96 0.28
C ILE A 233 -22.05 -8.95 -0.71
N SER A 234 -21.61 -7.71 -0.63
CA SER A 234 -21.94 -6.64 -1.57
C SER A 234 -20.70 -5.92 -2.07
N THR A 235 -20.83 -5.08 -3.09
CA THR A 235 -19.80 -4.13 -3.50
C THR A 235 -20.09 -2.81 -2.81
N LEU A 236 -19.13 -2.34 -2.02
CA LEU A 236 -19.20 -1.05 -1.33
C LEU A 236 -18.86 0.09 -2.29
N ALA A 237 -17.77 -0.06 -3.02
CA ALA A 237 -17.28 0.89 -4.02
C ALA A 237 -16.49 0.16 -5.11
N SER A 238 -16.41 0.77 -6.29
CA SER A 238 -15.58 0.28 -7.40
C SER A 238 -14.78 1.45 -7.95
N PHE A 239 -13.52 1.17 -8.30
CA PHE A 239 -12.60 2.16 -8.87
C PHE A 239 -11.91 1.58 -10.10
N VAL A 240 -11.54 2.46 -11.02
CA VAL A 240 -10.82 2.10 -12.24
C VAL A 240 -9.57 2.96 -12.38
N VAL A 241 -8.50 2.34 -12.89
CA VAL A 241 -7.31 3.02 -13.42
C VAL A 241 -7.23 2.68 -14.90
N GLU A 242 -7.23 3.69 -15.75
CA GLU A 242 -7.12 3.50 -17.19
C GLU A 242 -5.65 3.36 -17.61
N ASN A 243 -5.39 2.55 -18.64
CA ASN A 243 -4.05 2.36 -19.15
C ASN A 243 -3.39 3.68 -19.57
N GLY A 244 -2.21 3.96 -19.03
CA GLY A 244 -1.44 5.17 -19.30
C GLY A 244 -1.91 6.41 -18.52
N GLN A 245 -2.89 6.26 -17.62
CA GLN A 245 -3.43 7.36 -16.82
C GLN A 245 -3.39 6.95 -15.34
N PRO A 246 -2.31 7.28 -14.60
CA PRO A 246 -2.26 7.02 -13.17
C PRO A 246 -3.29 7.85 -12.41
N GLY A 247 -3.87 7.26 -11.39
CA GLY A 247 -4.96 7.83 -10.60
C GLY A 247 -6.24 7.00 -10.74
N ALA A 248 -7.01 6.92 -9.66
CA ALA A 248 -8.24 6.15 -9.59
C ALA A 248 -9.47 7.03 -9.84
N GLU A 249 -10.40 6.53 -10.63
CA GLU A 249 -11.74 7.09 -10.81
C GLU A 249 -12.80 6.15 -10.23
N GLN A 250 -13.75 6.68 -9.50
CA GLN A 250 -14.87 5.90 -8.96
C GLN A 250 -15.91 5.64 -10.04
N LEU A 251 -16.40 4.39 -10.12
CA LEU A 251 -17.44 3.96 -11.06
C LEU A 251 -18.85 4.19 -10.54
#